data_8409b093ee05cf06e08b81e7f117e049
#
_entry.id   8409b093ee05cf06e08b81e7f117e049
#
_cell.length_a   1.000
_cell.length_b   1.000
_cell.length_c   1.000
_cell.angle_alpha   90.00
_cell.angle_beta   90.00
_cell.angle_gamma   90.00
#
_symmetry.space_group_name_H-M   'P 1'
#
loop_
_entity.id
_entity.type
_entity.pdbx_description
1 polymer ?
#
loop_
_entity_poly.entity_id
_entity_poly.type
_entity_poly.pdbx_seq_one_letter_code
_entity_poly.pdbx_strand_id
1 'polypeptide(L)'
;KKLPGQVEECINGYPDPTFGLTKRPGFQHIGNLGTGTTYDNSKWFFISRTDDEKYIGCITPASGGSTGAIAVWNAVTFAACNITYGTGAQAYLTGTRTDYDVLTIQDKSILTNKLITAAKTADPTFNANRQGTIKISGTSVETTYNGTIEGNTFSVTTDNNDTYSDALGKIKTAIDNLNISNLTVTKLKDNLHLSRTNAAIGGLTITGGPFANQANAFQDQVATLDELPSESMNNHVVKVVNSGALTSSYFLKYVANNGTSGPGYYEETLSPSTSTGLDASTMPHELVNTSVNNFTLQRISWVARAVGDDDTNAHPSFIGNKITQSFFHNNRLGFLSADTVSMSQSGDFFNMYHTSAQTITDSDPIDLSASTVKPVALHSVIPSTQGLVLFSANQQFLMGAADGILTPAKTVIRTIANYEMDTIIDPVDTGTTINFISKTPSYTRVFAMVTRGENENPQVADIGRVVNEWIPSTVDTLISSAQNQFIAFSGQTTRYIYFFRQYAEGKDIKLQTWFNWLAPGNVQTIAADS
;
A
#
# COMPACT_ATOMS: atom_id res chain seq x y z
N LYS A 1 8.62 23.68 -43.45
CA LYS A 1 8.70 25.11 -43.84
C LYS A 1 8.37 25.96 -42.63
N LYS A 2 9.24 26.96 -42.30
CA LYS A 2 8.95 27.94 -41.26
C LYS A 2 7.86 28.89 -41.76
N LEU A 3 6.97 29.28 -40.87
CA LEU A 3 6.00 30.34 -41.14
C LEU A 3 6.63 31.71 -40.81
N PRO A 4 6.17 32.80 -41.43
CA PRO A 4 6.60 34.14 -41.07
C PRO A 4 6.42 34.39 -39.57
N GLY A 5 7.45 34.93 -38.90
CA GLY A 5 7.45 35.19 -37.46
C GLY A 5 7.96 34.05 -36.58
N GLN A 6 8.26 32.86 -37.13
CA GLN A 6 8.88 31.77 -36.38
C GLN A 6 10.41 31.97 -36.29
N VAL A 7 10.94 31.81 -35.07
CA VAL A 7 12.39 31.81 -34.81
C VAL A 7 12.95 30.39 -34.99
N GLU A 8 14.22 30.28 -35.36
CA GLU A 8 14.89 29.00 -35.53
C GLU A 8 15.38 28.41 -34.21
N GLU A 9 15.91 29.27 -33.38
CA GLU A 9 16.42 28.95 -32.06
C GLU A 9 16.18 30.13 -31.11
N CYS A 10 15.84 29.83 -29.85
CA CYS A 10 15.61 30.80 -28.81
C CYS A 10 16.39 30.43 -27.56
N ILE A 11 17.65 30.90 -27.46
CA ILE A 11 18.51 30.72 -26.30
C ILE A 11 18.42 31.94 -25.40
N ASN A 12 18.16 31.73 -24.09
CA ASN A 12 18.02 32.80 -23.10
C ASN A 12 16.95 33.85 -23.44
N GLY A 13 15.98 33.49 -24.28
CA GLY A 13 14.77 34.28 -24.54
C GLY A 13 13.61 33.81 -23.68
N TYR A 14 12.59 34.68 -23.60
CA TYR A 14 11.32 34.39 -22.95
C TYR A 14 10.19 34.84 -23.85
N PRO A 15 9.56 33.95 -24.58
CA PRO A 15 8.41 34.26 -25.41
C PRO A 15 7.17 34.53 -24.55
N ASP A 16 6.52 35.67 -24.80
CA ASP A 16 5.32 36.09 -24.08
C ASP A 16 4.22 36.50 -25.07
N PRO A 17 2.95 36.10 -24.87
CA PRO A 17 1.87 36.44 -25.78
C PRO A 17 1.57 37.93 -25.86
N THR A 18 1.87 38.71 -24.81
CA THR A 18 1.59 40.14 -24.71
C THR A 18 2.79 40.99 -25.15
N PHE A 19 3.98 40.64 -24.66
CA PHE A 19 5.19 41.45 -24.87
C PHE A 19 6.07 40.95 -26.02
N GLY A 20 5.70 39.80 -26.64
CA GLY A 20 6.50 39.17 -27.68
C GLY A 20 7.74 38.48 -27.12
N LEU A 21 8.83 38.45 -27.88
CA LEU A 21 10.07 37.80 -27.45
C LEU A 21 10.90 38.78 -26.61
N THR A 22 11.09 38.46 -25.35
CA THR A 22 11.91 39.24 -24.40
C THR A 22 13.13 38.46 -23.95
N LYS A 23 14.08 39.13 -23.31
CA LYS A 23 15.20 38.47 -22.62
C LYS A 23 14.67 37.77 -21.39
N ARG A 24 15.16 36.54 -21.11
CA ARG A 24 14.82 35.82 -19.88
C ARG A 24 15.19 36.62 -18.63
N PRO A 25 14.51 36.42 -17.50
CA PRO A 25 14.96 36.91 -16.18
C PRO A 25 16.37 36.41 -15.86
N GLY A 26 17.13 37.19 -15.11
CA GLY A 26 18.44 36.77 -14.60
C GLY A 26 18.33 35.62 -13.64
N PHE A 27 19.36 34.73 -13.59
CA PHE A 27 19.51 33.82 -12.45
C PHE A 27 19.99 34.61 -11.24
N GLN A 28 19.34 34.40 -10.11
CA GLN A 28 19.77 34.97 -8.84
C GLN A 28 20.38 33.84 -8.00
N HIS A 29 21.60 34.06 -7.49
CA HIS A 29 22.17 33.16 -6.49
C HIS A 29 21.52 33.46 -5.14
N ILE A 30 20.91 32.47 -4.51
CA ILE A 30 20.16 32.62 -3.27
C ILE A 30 20.78 31.86 -2.09
N GLY A 31 21.67 30.90 -2.32
CA GLY A 31 22.36 30.18 -1.27
C GLY A 31 23.18 29.01 -1.75
N ASN A 32 24.01 28.46 -0.88
CA ASN A 32 24.79 27.25 -1.09
C ASN A 32 24.22 26.13 -0.22
N LEU A 33 23.82 25.01 -0.81
CA LEU A 33 23.33 23.85 -0.09
C LEU A 33 24.45 22.85 0.27
N GLY A 34 25.60 22.96 -0.40
CA GLY A 34 26.77 22.11 -0.17
C GLY A 34 27.94 22.48 -1.06
N THR A 35 29.06 21.78 -0.90
CA THR A 35 30.29 22.02 -1.67
C THR A 35 30.75 20.77 -2.41
N GLY A 36 31.41 20.96 -3.55
CA GLY A 36 31.98 19.89 -4.36
C GLY A 36 30.90 18.97 -4.95
N THR A 37 31.18 17.67 -4.96
CA THR A 37 30.36 16.61 -5.55
C THR A 37 29.45 15.89 -4.55
N THR A 38 29.25 16.47 -3.37
CA THR A 38 28.54 15.81 -2.24
C THR A 38 27.15 15.32 -2.60
N TYR A 39 26.43 16.05 -3.45
CA TYR A 39 25.04 15.75 -3.82
C TYR A 39 24.83 15.40 -5.28
N ASP A 40 25.90 15.14 -6.04
CA ASP A 40 25.80 14.87 -7.50
C ASP A 40 24.96 13.62 -7.84
N ASN A 41 24.93 12.63 -6.95
CA ASN A 41 24.13 11.42 -7.12
C ASN A 41 22.95 11.36 -6.15
N SER A 42 22.35 12.50 -5.84
CA SER A 42 21.23 12.57 -4.89
C SER A 42 19.89 12.71 -5.62
N LYS A 43 18.85 12.08 -5.08
CA LYS A 43 17.45 12.33 -5.47
C LYS A 43 16.98 13.57 -4.75
N TRP A 44 16.65 14.60 -5.51
CA TRP A 44 16.10 15.84 -4.98
C TRP A 44 14.57 15.78 -4.90
N PHE A 45 14.01 16.42 -3.88
CA PHE A 45 12.58 16.58 -3.70
C PHE A 45 12.27 17.91 -3.00
N PHE A 46 11.00 18.33 -3.08
CA PHE A 46 10.56 19.60 -2.53
C PHE A 46 9.36 19.35 -1.61
N ILE A 47 9.33 20.04 -0.48
CA ILE A 47 8.24 20.03 0.47
C ILE A 47 7.68 21.45 0.52
N SER A 48 6.41 21.59 0.15
CA SER A 48 5.66 22.83 0.30
C SER A 48 4.53 22.57 1.29
N ARG A 49 4.68 23.08 2.50
CA ARG A 49 3.73 22.87 3.58
C ARG A 49 2.75 24.02 3.71
N THR A 50 3.29 25.22 3.67
CA THR A 50 2.57 26.50 3.63
C THR A 50 3.36 27.48 2.75
N ASP A 51 2.81 28.67 2.50
CA ASP A 51 3.53 29.71 1.75
C ASP A 51 4.85 30.12 2.44
N ASP A 52 4.89 30.07 3.77
CA ASP A 52 6.04 30.46 4.58
C ASP A 52 6.94 29.28 5.00
N GLU A 53 6.49 28.05 4.80
CA GLU A 53 7.20 26.83 5.22
C GLU A 53 7.44 25.88 4.05
N LYS A 54 8.56 26.10 3.38
CA LYS A 54 9.00 25.32 2.21
C LYS A 54 10.41 24.78 2.44
N TYR A 55 10.66 23.58 1.95
CA TYR A 55 11.96 22.92 2.12
C TYR A 55 12.46 22.29 0.82
N ILE A 56 13.78 22.23 0.69
CA ILE A 56 14.49 21.50 -0.36
C ILE A 56 15.14 20.31 0.31
N GLY A 57 14.83 19.12 -0.13
CA GLY A 57 15.40 17.89 0.40
C GLY A 57 16.20 17.13 -0.65
N CYS A 58 17.17 16.35 -0.21
CA CYS A 58 17.82 15.36 -1.05
C CYS A 58 18.11 14.06 -0.28
N ILE A 59 18.01 12.96 -0.99
CA ILE A 59 18.40 11.63 -0.53
C ILE A 59 19.72 11.29 -1.23
N THR A 60 20.78 11.11 -0.45
CA THR A 60 22.07 10.61 -0.92
C THR A 60 22.15 9.12 -0.59
N PRO A 61 22.09 8.22 -1.58
CA PRO A 61 22.15 6.80 -1.33
C PRO A 61 23.49 6.34 -0.75
N ALA A 62 23.49 5.23 -0.02
CA ALA A 62 24.71 4.59 0.45
C ALA A 62 25.62 4.21 -0.73
N SER A 63 26.90 4.57 -0.64
CA SER A 63 27.89 4.31 -1.68
C SER A 63 29.30 4.19 -1.08
N GLY A 64 30.13 3.29 -1.64
CA GLY A 64 31.55 3.19 -1.29
C GLY A 64 31.85 2.95 0.21
N GLY A 65 30.94 2.29 0.95
CA GLY A 65 31.08 2.05 2.38
C GLY A 65 30.50 3.16 3.28
N SER A 66 29.99 4.25 2.70
CA SER A 66 29.22 5.27 3.44
C SER A 66 27.77 4.82 3.64
N THR A 67 27.17 5.23 4.75
CA THR A 67 25.73 5.09 4.99
C THR A 67 24.97 6.13 4.17
N GLY A 68 23.76 5.76 3.68
CA GLY A 68 22.88 6.72 3.01
C GLY A 68 22.45 7.83 3.97
N ALA A 69 22.16 9.00 3.45
CA ALA A 69 21.78 10.17 4.21
C ALA A 69 20.67 10.99 3.55
N ILE A 70 19.92 11.72 4.37
CA ILE A 70 18.98 12.75 3.94
C ILE A 70 19.51 14.09 4.41
N ALA A 71 19.47 15.09 3.55
CA ALA A 71 19.69 16.48 3.91
C ALA A 71 18.47 17.30 3.51
N VAL A 72 18.08 18.23 4.35
CA VAL A 72 16.96 19.14 4.13
C VAL A 72 17.39 20.55 4.48
N TRP A 73 16.97 21.51 3.67
CA TRP A 73 17.20 22.93 3.89
C TRP A 73 15.87 23.69 3.83
N ASN A 74 15.74 24.67 4.67
CA ASN A 74 14.64 25.61 4.59
C ASN A 74 14.77 26.43 3.30
N ALA A 75 13.76 26.43 2.45
CA ALA A 75 13.83 27.06 1.14
C ALA A 75 13.78 28.61 1.19
N VAL A 76 13.43 29.18 2.34
CA VAL A 76 13.39 30.65 2.55
C VAL A 76 14.70 31.15 3.13
N THR A 77 15.23 30.48 4.16
CA THR A 77 16.44 30.90 4.89
C THR A 77 17.72 30.22 4.41
N PHE A 78 17.60 29.14 3.64
CA PHE A 78 18.68 28.23 3.19
C PHE A 78 19.48 27.60 4.32
N ALA A 79 18.98 27.68 5.55
CA ALA A 79 19.56 27.00 6.70
C ALA A 79 19.33 25.49 6.61
N ALA A 80 20.36 24.71 6.94
CA ALA A 80 20.23 23.27 7.04
C ALA A 80 19.31 22.89 8.21
N CYS A 81 18.44 21.93 7.98
CA CYS A 81 17.53 21.38 8.97
C CYS A 81 18.18 20.21 9.74
N ASN A 82 17.69 19.95 10.94
CA ASN A 82 18.12 18.80 11.73
C ASN A 82 17.42 17.53 11.23
N ILE A 83 18.18 16.46 10.99
CA ILE A 83 17.66 15.16 10.60
C ILE A 83 17.99 14.14 11.69
N THR A 84 16.96 13.47 12.20
CA THR A 84 17.11 12.33 13.10
C THR A 84 16.66 11.05 12.38
N TYR A 85 17.24 9.92 12.79
CA TYR A 85 16.95 8.62 12.20
C TYR A 85 16.39 7.67 13.26
N GLY A 86 15.20 7.15 13.02
CA GLY A 86 14.64 6.05 13.80
C GLY A 86 15.45 4.76 13.62
N THR A 87 15.29 3.83 14.54
CA THR A 87 16.05 2.58 14.56
C THR A 87 15.95 1.82 13.24
N GLY A 88 17.11 1.63 12.59
CA GLY A 88 17.24 0.90 11.33
C GLY A 88 16.69 1.62 10.09
N ALA A 89 16.13 2.83 10.20
CA ALA A 89 15.56 3.55 9.07
C ALA A 89 16.61 3.98 8.03
N GLN A 90 17.81 4.31 8.48
CA GLN A 90 18.89 4.73 7.57
C GLN A 90 19.37 3.61 6.64
N ALA A 91 19.23 2.34 7.04
CA ALA A 91 19.58 1.20 6.18
C ALA A 91 18.70 1.09 4.93
N TYR A 92 17.55 1.76 4.89
CA TYR A 92 16.66 1.84 3.74
C TYR A 92 17.25 2.70 2.60
N LEU A 93 18.21 3.56 2.87
CA LEU A 93 18.77 4.53 1.92
C LEU A 93 19.90 3.90 1.09
N THR A 94 19.58 2.90 0.28
CA THR A 94 20.51 2.15 -0.60
C THR A 94 20.19 2.36 -2.07
N GLY A 95 21.11 2.05 -2.99
CA GLY A 95 20.88 2.13 -4.43
C GLY A 95 21.42 3.40 -5.08
N THR A 96 20.70 3.94 -6.04
CA THR A 96 21.03 5.14 -6.81
C THR A 96 19.91 6.18 -6.70
N ARG A 97 20.14 7.40 -7.14
CA ARG A 97 19.15 8.48 -7.11
C ARG A 97 17.84 8.17 -7.87
N THR A 98 17.90 7.35 -8.92
CA THR A 98 16.74 6.97 -9.73
C THR A 98 15.86 5.91 -9.08
N ASP A 99 16.37 5.28 -8.02
CA ASP A 99 15.65 4.23 -7.29
C ASP A 99 14.69 4.78 -6.22
N TYR A 100 14.55 6.08 -6.12
CA TYR A 100 13.65 6.70 -5.12
C TYR A 100 12.47 7.39 -5.75
N ASP A 101 11.32 7.19 -5.12
CA ASP A 101 10.12 8.02 -5.27
C ASP A 101 9.82 8.71 -3.93
N VAL A 102 9.33 9.94 -3.99
CA VAL A 102 9.02 10.74 -2.79
C VAL A 102 7.66 11.40 -2.98
N LEU A 103 6.73 11.04 -2.11
CA LEU A 103 5.38 11.60 -2.07
C LEU A 103 5.22 12.39 -0.76
N THR A 104 4.96 13.68 -0.84
CA THR A 104 4.69 14.51 0.34
C THR A 104 3.19 14.68 0.56
N ILE A 105 2.73 14.34 1.76
CA ILE A 105 1.35 14.49 2.23
C ILE A 105 1.41 15.21 3.58
N GLN A 106 0.97 16.45 3.63
CA GLN A 106 0.98 17.27 4.85
C GLN A 106 2.38 17.33 5.50
N ASP A 107 2.53 16.77 6.69
CA ASP A 107 3.77 16.79 7.48
C ASP A 107 4.70 15.61 7.18
N LYS A 108 4.32 14.72 6.28
CA LYS A 108 5.01 13.47 5.99
C LYS A 108 5.41 13.39 4.53
N SER A 109 6.66 13.04 4.29
CA SER A 109 7.12 12.62 2.96
C SER A 109 7.35 11.11 2.98
N ILE A 110 6.59 10.39 2.18
CA ILE A 110 6.71 8.94 2.01
C ILE A 110 7.85 8.67 1.03
N LEU A 111 8.87 7.99 1.50
CA LEU A 111 10.05 7.62 0.71
C LEU A 111 9.93 6.16 0.28
N THR A 112 9.85 5.92 -1.01
CA THR A 112 9.81 4.58 -1.60
C THR A 112 11.15 4.28 -2.25
N ASN A 113 11.79 3.18 -1.84
CA ASN A 113 12.98 2.66 -2.51
C ASN A 113 12.58 1.54 -3.45
N LYS A 114 12.68 1.78 -4.76
CA LYS A 114 12.27 0.87 -5.84
C LYS A 114 13.11 -0.42 -5.95
N LEU A 115 14.21 -0.53 -5.20
CA LEU A 115 15.05 -1.74 -5.19
C LEU A 115 14.61 -2.77 -4.16
N ILE A 116 13.92 -2.34 -3.11
CA ILE A 116 13.56 -3.20 -1.99
C ILE A 116 12.28 -3.96 -2.31
N THR A 117 12.33 -5.28 -2.16
CA THR A 117 11.15 -6.14 -2.29
C THR A 117 10.34 -6.06 -1.01
N ALA A 118 9.07 -5.68 -1.10
CA ALA A 118 8.17 -5.63 0.03
C ALA A 118 7.89 -7.04 0.59
N ALA A 119 7.92 -7.18 1.90
CA ALA A 119 7.72 -8.46 2.58
C ALA A 119 6.64 -8.38 3.65
N LYS A 120 6.04 -9.52 3.95
CA LYS A 120 5.18 -9.71 5.13
C LYS A 120 6.02 -10.10 6.35
N THR A 121 5.48 -9.92 7.54
CA THR A 121 6.04 -10.50 8.77
C THR A 121 6.01 -12.02 8.68
N ALA A 122 6.87 -12.70 9.45
CA ALA A 122 6.88 -14.16 9.49
C ALA A 122 5.55 -14.72 10.01
N ASP A 123 5.15 -15.84 9.45
CA ASP A 123 3.99 -16.58 9.95
C ASP A 123 4.29 -17.12 11.36
N PRO A 124 3.38 -16.95 12.32
CA PRO A 124 3.57 -17.47 13.66
C PRO A 124 3.54 -19.00 13.66
N THR A 125 4.30 -19.61 14.56
CA THR A 125 4.20 -21.05 14.79
C THR A 125 2.93 -21.35 15.57
N PHE A 126 1.97 -21.98 14.92
CA PHE A 126 0.74 -22.44 15.53
C PHE A 126 0.76 -23.98 15.66
N ASN A 127 0.42 -24.45 16.85
CA ASN A 127 0.29 -25.89 17.10
C ASN A 127 -1.19 -26.26 17.07
N ALA A 128 -1.65 -26.66 15.90
CA ALA A 128 -3.02 -27.13 15.71
C ALA A 128 -3.37 -28.30 16.66
N ASN A 129 -4.67 -28.44 16.93
CA ASN A 129 -5.23 -29.51 17.72
C ASN A 129 -4.71 -29.64 19.17
N ARG A 130 -4.10 -28.58 19.72
CA ARG A 130 -3.74 -28.59 21.16
C ARG A 130 -4.89 -28.22 22.08
N GLN A 131 -5.99 -27.76 21.51
CA GLN A 131 -7.24 -27.45 22.22
C GLN A 131 -8.37 -28.26 21.62
N GLY A 132 -9.41 -28.46 22.39
CA GLY A 132 -10.62 -29.14 21.96
C GLY A 132 -11.78 -28.80 22.88
N THR A 133 -12.98 -28.93 22.36
CA THR A 133 -14.21 -28.68 23.10
C THR A 133 -15.14 -29.87 22.97
N ILE A 134 -15.69 -30.32 24.09
CA ILE A 134 -16.82 -31.23 24.14
C ILE A 134 -18.01 -30.44 24.60
N LYS A 135 -19.01 -30.25 23.73
CA LYS A 135 -20.27 -29.56 24.04
C LYS A 135 -21.39 -30.56 24.13
N ILE A 136 -22.22 -30.44 25.16
CA ILE A 136 -23.48 -31.14 25.22
C ILE A 136 -24.62 -30.12 25.30
N SER A 137 -25.73 -30.34 24.62
CA SER A 137 -26.87 -29.42 24.54
C SER A 137 -28.15 -29.97 25.20
N GLY A 138 -28.05 -31.14 25.80
CA GLY A 138 -29.17 -31.73 26.53
C GLY A 138 -28.75 -32.96 27.32
N THR A 139 -29.49 -33.26 28.33
CA THR A 139 -29.40 -34.53 29.09
C THR A 139 -30.79 -35.05 29.37
N SER A 140 -30.88 -36.35 29.58
CA SER A 140 -32.10 -37.04 29.99
C SER A 140 -31.70 -38.15 30.98
N VAL A 141 -32.68 -38.76 31.57
CA VAL A 141 -32.53 -39.91 32.44
C VAL A 141 -31.87 -41.07 31.70
N GLU A 142 -30.88 -41.71 32.32
CA GLU A 142 -30.17 -42.86 31.78
C GLU A 142 -29.57 -42.70 30.38
N THR A 143 -29.18 -41.47 30.08
CA THR A 143 -28.52 -41.14 28.82
C THR A 143 -27.05 -41.54 28.85
N THR A 144 -26.59 -42.29 27.85
CA THR A 144 -25.20 -42.69 27.74
C THR A 144 -24.47 -41.81 26.74
N TYR A 145 -23.32 -41.28 27.17
CA TYR A 145 -22.34 -40.55 26.35
C TYR A 145 -21.11 -41.40 26.15
N ASN A 146 -20.71 -41.62 24.89
CA ASN A 146 -19.51 -42.35 24.54
C ASN A 146 -18.55 -41.46 23.81
N GLY A 147 -17.28 -41.49 24.17
CA GLY A 147 -16.28 -40.68 23.48
C GLY A 147 -14.91 -41.33 23.41
N THR A 148 -14.05 -40.71 22.59
CA THR A 148 -12.65 -41.12 22.45
C THR A 148 -11.74 -39.92 22.54
N ILE A 149 -10.58 -40.08 23.17
CA ILE A 149 -9.49 -39.10 23.19
C ILE A 149 -8.17 -39.90 23.11
N GLU A 150 -7.29 -39.57 22.17
CA GLU A 150 -6.00 -40.26 22.00
C GLU A 150 -6.16 -41.79 21.82
N GLY A 151 -7.25 -42.24 21.21
CA GLY A 151 -7.57 -43.66 21.07
C GLY A 151 -8.10 -44.31 22.35
N ASN A 152 -8.10 -43.64 23.50
CA ASN A 152 -8.71 -44.11 24.73
C ASN A 152 -10.21 -43.81 24.70
N THR A 153 -11.02 -44.78 25.07
CA THR A 153 -12.48 -44.65 25.11
C THR A 153 -12.99 -44.37 26.53
N PHE A 154 -14.05 -43.57 26.62
CA PHE A 154 -14.80 -43.40 27.85
C PHE A 154 -16.29 -43.56 27.59
N SER A 155 -17.01 -43.99 28.61
CA SER A 155 -18.47 -44.13 28.58
C SER A 155 -19.05 -43.65 29.91
N VAL A 156 -20.09 -42.82 29.84
CA VAL A 156 -20.74 -42.20 31.00
C VAL A 156 -22.24 -42.30 30.82
N THR A 157 -22.95 -42.85 31.80
CA THR A 157 -24.41 -42.87 31.82
C THR A 157 -24.91 -41.96 32.94
N THR A 158 -25.88 -41.12 32.65
CA THR A 158 -26.53 -40.19 33.60
C THR A 158 -27.53 -40.93 34.46
N ASP A 159 -27.68 -40.47 35.72
CA ASP A 159 -28.67 -40.97 36.66
C ASP A 159 -30.01 -40.19 36.54
N ASN A 160 -31.04 -40.70 37.22
CA ASN A 160 -32.40 -40.13 37.17
C ASN A 160 -32.51 -38.66 37.62
N ASN A 161 -31.59 -38.14 38.42
CA ASN A 161 -31.60 -36.79 38.97
C ASN A 161 -30.47 -35.92 38.44
N ASP A 162 -29.70 -36.37 37.47
CA ASP A 162 -28.59 -35.60 36.94
C ASP A 162 -29.06 -34.35 36.21
N THR A 163 -28.53 -33.25 36.64
CA THR A 163 -28.62 -32.01 35.89
C THR A 163 -27.64 -32.01 34.71
N TYR A 164 -27.78 -31.10 33.81
CA TYR A 164 -26.86 -30.83 32.73
C TYR A 164 -25.41 -30.64 33.22
N SER A 165 -25.24 -29.91 34.31
CA SER A 165 -23.95 -29.72 34.96
C SER A 165 -23.37 -31.00 35.53
N ASP A 166 -24.21 -31.91 36.05
CA ASP A 166 -23.75 -33.19 36.59
C ASP A 166 -23.28 -34.13 35.48
N ALA A 167 -23.98 -34.14 34.34
CA ALA A 167 -23.55 -34.91 33.17
C ALA A 167 -22.16 -34.47 32.69
N LEU A 168 -21.92 -33.13 32.56
CA LEU A 168 -20.60 -32.61 32.23
C LEU A 168 -19.54 -32.96 33.29
N GLY A 169 -19.89 -32.90 34.55
CA GLY A 169 -19.00 -33.32 35.65
C GLY A 169 -18.58 -34.80 35.58
N LYS A 170 -19.52 -35.68 35.28
CA LYS A 170 -19.25 -37.12 35.08
C LYS A 170 -18.38 -37.38 33.86
N ILE A 171 -18.65 -36.71 32.73
CA ILE A 171 -17.81 -36.79 31.52
C ILE A 171 -16.39 -36.30 31.83
N LYS A 172 -16.25 -35.13 32.52
CA LYS A 172 -14.93 -34.66 32.96
C LYS A 172 -14.17 -35.69 33.78
N THR A 173 -14.82 -36.26 34.80
CA THR A 173 -14.21 -37.28 35.65
C THR A 173 -13.78 -38.52 34.85
N ALA A 174 -14.58 -38.97 33.89
CA ALA A 174 -14.22 -40.08 33.02
C ALA A 174 -13.00 -39.77 32.15
N ILE A 175 -12.90 -38.53 31.63
CA ILE A 175 -11.73 -38.09 30.86
C ILE A 175 -10.48 -37.94 31.74
N ASP A 176 -10.61 -37.37 32.94
CA ASP A 176 -9.50 -37.23 33.89
C ASP A 176 -8.93 -38.62 34.28
N ASN A 177 -9.79 -39.62 34.44
CA ASN A 177 -9.39 -41.00 34.74
C ASN A 177 -8.62 -41.71 33.61
N LEU A 178 -8.65 -41.17 32.39
CA LEU A 178 -7.80 -41.68 31.29
C LEU A 178 -6.31 -41.36 31.53
N ASN A 179 -5.99 -40.46 32.46
CA ASN A 179 -4.63 -40.04 32.83
C ASN A 179 -3.75 -39.65 31.63
N ILE A 180 -4.32 -38.92 30.66
CA ILE A 180 -3.58 -38.45 29.48
C ILE A 180 -2.59 -37.37 29.92
N SER A 181 -1.32 -37.58 29.60
CA SER A 181 -0.23 -36.67 30.02
C SER A 181 -0.42 -35.26 29.53
N ASN A 182 -0.31 -34.30 30.45
CA ASN A 182 -0.42 -32.85 30.21
C ASN A 182 -1.77 -32.38 29.58
N LEU A 183 -2.82 -33.20 29.68
CA LEU A 183 -4.18 -32.82 29.34
C LEU A 183 -4.82 -32.12 30.54
N THR A 184 -5.37 -30.95 30.31
CA THR A 184 -6.18 -30.21 31.28
C THR A 184 -7.62 -30.10 30.78
N VAL A 185 -8.59 -30.48 31.62
CA VAL A 185 -10.02 -30.40 31.30
C VAL A 185 -10.68 -29.38 32.20
N THR A 186 -11.20 -28.32 31.62
CA THR A 186 -11.91 -27.25 32.32
C THR A 186 -13.40 -27.36 32.03
N LYS A 187 -14.21 -27.51 33.10
CA LYS A 187 -15.67 -27.51 32.96
C LYS A 187 -16.20 -26.08 32.92
N LEU A 188 -16.99 -25.76 31.92
CA LEU A 188 -17.71 -24.53 31.73
C LEU A 188 -19.23 -24.79 31.75
N LYS A 189 -20.02 -23.77 31.37
CA LYS A 189 -21.49 -23.84 31.50
C LYS A 189 -22.11 -24.99 30.71
N ASP A 190 -21.78 -25.13 29.43
CA ASP A 190 -22.36 -26.08 28.47
C ASP A 190 -21.32 -26.96 27.79
N ASN A 191 -20.07 -26.91 28.26
CA ASN A 191 -18.99 -27.63 27.62
C ASN A 191 -17.85 -27.99 28.58
N LEU A 192 -16.98 -28.87 28.09
CA LEU A 192 -15.65 -29.13 28.63
C LEU A 192 -14.62 -28.59 27.61
N HIS A 193 -13.79 -27.64 28.05
CA HIS A 193 -12.64 -27.21 27.28
C HIS A 193 -11.43 -28.07 27.66
N LEU A 194 -10.80 -28.64 26.63
CA LEU A 194 -9.61 -29.48 26.75
C LEU A 194 -8.41 -28.70 26.23
N SER A 195 -7.31 -28.72 26.96
CA SER A 195 -6.04 -28.15 26.49
C SER A 195 -4.88 -29.05 26.80
N ARG A 196 -3.89 -29.11 25.90
CA ARG A 196 -2.69 -29.94 26.04
C ARG A 196 -1.44 -29.16 25.68
N THR A 197 -0.44 -29.12 26.54
CA THR A 197 0.71 -28.26 26.38
C THR A 197 1.84 -28.87 25.53
N ASN A 198 1.97 -30.17 25.50
CA ASN A 198 3.11 -30.90 24.93
C ASN A 198 2.83 -31.60 23.60
N ALA A 199 1.57 -31.86 23.25
CA ALA A 199 1.18 -32.58 22.03
C ALA A 199 -0.21 -32.16 21.57
N ALA A 200 -0.57 -32.51 20.34
CA ALA A 200 -1.94 -32.40 19.85
C ALA A 200 -2.86 -33.36 20.58
N ILE A 201 -4.15 -33.02 20.68
CA ILE A 201 -5.19 -33.92 21.17
C ILE A 201 -5.66 -34.75 19.97
N GLY A 202 -5.39 -36.03 19.93
CA GLY A 202 -5.77 -36.91 18.83
C GLY A 202 -7.16 -37.50 19.00
N GLY A 203 -7.89 -37.70 17.91
CA GLY A 203 -9.12 -38.49 17.85
C GLY A 203 -10.21 -38.09 18.86
N LEU A 204 -10.44 -36.78 19.07
CA LEU A 204 -11.48 -36.29 19.97
C LEU A 204 -12.85 -36.50 19.36
N THR A 205 -13.66 -37.34 19.97
CA THR A 205 -15.05 -37.59 19.57
C THR A 205 -15.96 -37.74 20.78
N ILE A 206 -17.24 -37.43 20.60
CA ILE A 206 -18.31 -37.76 21.54
C ILE A 206 -19.60 -38.10 20.78
N THR A 207 -20.34 -39.03 21.25
CA THR A 207 -21.69 -39.38 20.79
C THR A 207 -22.60 -39.64 21.99
N GLY A 208 -23.90 -39.54 21.79
CA GLY A 208 -24.88 -39.76 22.83
C GLY A 208 -25.77 -38.56 23.06
N GLY A 209 -26.59 -38.63 24.06
CA GLY A 209 -27.63 -37.66 24.31
C GLY A 209 -29.02 -38.18 24.00
N PRO A 210 -30.09 -37.58 24.52
CA PRO A 210 -31.46 -38.03 24.30
C PRO A 210 -31.93 -37.90 22.84
N PHE A 211 -31.28 -37.07 22.05
CA PHE A 211 -31.56 -36.86 20.62
C PHE A 211 -30.25 -36.80 19.84
N ALA A 212 -30.32 -37.01 18.51
CA ALA A 212 -29.18 -36.88 17.63
C ALA A 212 -28.55 -35.50 17.71
N ASN A 213 -27.21 -35.40 17.62
CA ASN A 213 -26.42 -34.18 17.62
C ASN A 213 -26.45 -33.33 18.91
N GLN A 214 -26.85 -33.91 20.04
CA GLN A 214 -26.81 -33.21 21.32
C GLN A 214 -25.45 -33.29 22.04
N ALA A 215 -24.57 -34.15 21.58
CA ALA A 215 -23.17 -34.16 21.99
C ALA A 215 -22.30 -33.95 20.76
N ASN A 216 -21.43 -32.96 20.82
CA ASN A 216 -20.51 -32.61 19.76
C ASN A 216 -19.10 -32.39 20.33
N ALA A 217 -18.09 -32.79 19.57
CA ALA A 217 -16.70 -32.56 19.92
C ALA A 217 -15.99 -31.94 18.69
N PHE A 218 -15.27 -30.88 18.92
CA PHE A 218 -14.47 -30.22 17.88
C PHE A 218 -13.15 -29.72 18.47
N GLN A 219 -12.21 -29.40 17.60
CA GLN A 219 -10.91 -28.84 17.97
C GLN A 219 -10.78 -27.41 17.42
N ASP A 220 -10.33 -27.28 16.19
CA ASP A 220 -9.99 -25.96 15.61
C ASP A 220 -11.10 -25.39 14.74
N GLN A 221 -12.14 -26.19 14.41
CA GLN A 221 -13.19 -25.77 13.50
C GLN A 221 -14.55 -26.35 13.82
N VAL A 222 -15.57 -25.60 13.43
CA VAL A 222 -16.98 -25.97 13.46
C VAL A 222 -17.63 -25.73 12.11
N ALA A 223 -18.70 -26.45 11.80
CA ALA A 223 -19.42 -26.24 10.54
C ALA A 223 -20.28 -24.97 10.58
N THR A 224 -20.88 -24.67 11.74
CA THR A 224 -21.81 -23.55 11.92
C THR A 224 -21.63 -22.90 13.30
N LEU A 225 -22.13 -21.66 13.45
CA LEU A 225 -22.04 -20.86 14.69
C LEU A 225 -22.73 -21.53 15.90
N ASP A 226 -23.82 -22.24 15.68
CA ASP A 226 -24.60 -22.89 16.74
C ASP A 226 -23.86 -24.06 17.39
N GLU A 227 -22.82 -24.59 16.75
CA GLU A 227 -21.94 -25.59 17.33
C GLU A 227 -21.01 -24.99 18.39
N LEU A 228 -20.77 -23.69 18.39
CA LEU A 228 -19.94 -23.04 19.38
C LEU A 228 -20.59 -23.07 20.78
N PRO A 229 -19.80 -23.25 21.85
CA PRO A 229 -20.32 -23.20 23.21
C PRO A 229 -20.65 -21.76 23.62
N SER A 230 -21.58 -21.62 24.58
CA SER A 230 -21.98 -20.31 25.12
C SER A 230 -20.90 -19.64 25.96
N GLU A 231 -19.98 -20.40 26.52
CA GLU A 231 -18.81 -19.95 27.28
C GLU A 231 -17.57 -20.72 26.85
N SER A 232 -16.41 -20.05 26.86
CA SER A 232 -15.14 -20.71 26.51
C SER A 232 -13.97 -20.14 27.32
N MET A 233 -12.77 -20.61 27.03
CA MET A 233 -11.54 -20.04 27.56
C MET A 233 -11.19 -18.76 26.79
N ASN A 234 -10.65 -17.78 27.51
CA ASN A 234 -10.19 -16.54 26.88
C ASN A 234 -9.12 -16.82 25.81
N ASN A 235 -9.22 -16.15 24.67
CA ASN A 235 -8.37 -16.34 23.49
C ASN A 235 -8.48 -17.71 22.81
N HIS A 236 -9.51 -18.53 23.10
CA HIS A 236 -9.78 -19.73 22.32
C HIS A 236 -10.24 -19.32 20.89
N VAL A 237 -9.51 -19.76 19.88
CA VAL A 237 -9.79 -19.43 18.46
C VAL A 237 -10.37 -20.66 17.78
N VAL A 238 -11.47 -20.46 17.05
CA VAL A 238 -12.16 -21.51 16.29
C VAL A 238 -12.49 -20.99 14.89
N LYS A 239 -12.23 -21.81 13.87
CA LYS A 239 -12.66 -21.54 12.49
C LYS A 239 -14.12 -21.97 12.31
N VAL A 240 -14.96 -21.06 11.83
CA VAL A 240 -16.32 -21.36 11.37
C VAL A 240 -16.27 -21.55 9.86
N VAL A 241 -16.56 -22.76 9.39
CA VAL A 241 -16.38 -23.14 7.97
C VAL A 241 -17.57 -22.72 7.11
N ASN A 242 -18.76 -22.54 7.70
CA ASN A 242 -20.01 -22.25 6.99
C ASN A 242 -20.26 -23.22 5.83
N SER A 243 -20.74 -24.43 6.13
CA SER A 243 -20.96 -25.50 5.17
C SER A 243 -21.97 -25.10 4.08
N GLY A 244 -21.50 -24.51 2.99
CA GLY A 244 -22.34 -24.07 1.87
C GLY A 244 -21.69 -23.05 0.94
N ALA A 245 -20.67 -22.33 1.41
CA ALA A 245 -19.91 -21.39 0.59
C ALA A 245 -18.44 -21.42 0.99
N LEU A 246 -17.59 -21.97 0.13
CA LEU A 246 -16.14 -22.11 0.35
C LEU A 246 -15.40 -20.77 0.64
N THR A 247 -16.02 -19.64 0.36
CA THR A 247 -15.46 -18.29 0.50
C THR A 247 -15.89 -17.56 1.78
N SER A 248 -16.67 -18.16 2.63
CA SER A 248 -17.24 -17.50 3.82
C SER A 248 -16.76 -18.09 5.15
N SER A 249 -15.66 -18.81 5.18
CA SER A 249 -15.04 -19.22 6.43
C SER A 249 -14.36 -18.04 7.11
N TYR A 250 -14.48 -17.98 8.44
CA TYR A 250 -13.86 -16.94 9.25
C TYR A 250 -13.43 -17.50 10.62
N PHE A 251 -12.60 -16.76 11.33
CA PHE A 251 -12.08 -17.15 12.64
C PHE A 251 -12.73 -16.32 13.73
N LEU A 252 -13.13 -16.97 14.80
CA LEU A 252 -13.66 -16.35 15.99
C LEU A 252 -12.75 -16.61 17.18
N LYS A 253 -12.48 -15.58 17.94
CA LYS A 253 -11.78 -15.63 19.22
C LYS A 253 -12.77 -15.37 20.35
N TYR A 254 -12.74 -16.19 21.38
CA TYR A 254 -13.54 -15.95 22.58
C TYR A 254 -12.87 -14.94 23.50
N VAL A 255 -13.64 -13.94 23.93
CA VAL A 255 -13.23 -12.92 24.90
C VAL A 255 -14.04 -13.10 26.18
N ALA A 256 -13.38 -13.64 27.21
CA ALA A 256 -14.02 -13.82 28.51
C ALA A 256 -14.03 -12.50 29.32
N ASN A 257 -15.15 -12.14 29.93
CA ASN A 257 -15.32 -10.91 30.69
C ASN A 257 -14.32 -10.76 31.84
N ASN A 258 -13.87 -11.87 32.41
CA ASN A 258 -12.89 -11.91 33.51
C ASN A 258 -11.44 -12.12 33.02
N GLY A 259 -11.21 -12.15 31.70
CA GLY A 259 -9.90 -12.39 31.09
C GLY A 259 -9.37 -13.82 31.17
N THR A 260 -10.13 -14.79 31.71
CA THR A 260 -9.71 -16.18 31.90
C THR A 260 -10.67 -17.16 31.23
N SER A 261 -11.92 -17.23 31.66
CA SER A 261 -12.94 -18.17 31.15
C SER A 261 -14.31 -17.82 31.67
N GLY A 262 -15.36 -18.46 31.16
CA GLY A 262 -16.74 -18.26 31.59
C GLY A 262 -17.48 -17.25 30.71
N PRO A 263 -18.40 -16.44 31.27
CA PRO A 263 -19.21 -15.52 30.47
C PRO A 263 -18.37 -14.54 29.62
N GLY A 264 -18.75 -14.36 28.35
CA GLY A 264 -18.05 -13.54 27.40
C GLY A 264 -18.76 -13.48 26.05
N TYR A 265 -18.00 -13.20 25.00
CA TYR A 265 -18.50 -13.12 23.62
C TYR A 265 -17.44 -13.59 22.62
N TYR A 266 -17.90 -13.91 21.43
CA TYR A 266 -17.01 -14.19 20.29
C TYR A 266 -16.82 -12.94 19.44
N GLU A 267 -15.60 -12.68 19.03
CA GLU A 267 -15.26 -11.63 18.06
C GLU A 267 -14.47 -12.20 16.89
N GLU A 268 -14.58 -11.59 15.74
CA GLU A 268 -13.82 -11.97 14.55
C GLU A 268 -12.32 -11.73 14.78
N THR A 269 -11.49 -12.66 14.32
CA THR A 269 -10.04 -12.61 14.54
C THR A 269 -9.24 -13.15 13.36
N LEU A 270 -7.94 -12.92 13.42
CA LEU A 270 -6.97 -13.48 12.48
C LEU A 270 -6.75 -14.97 12.75
N SER A 271 -6.55 -15.76 11.70
CA SER A 271 -6.08 -17.13 11.79
C SER A 271 -4.76 -17.20 12.59
N PRO A 272 -4.65 -18.11 13.57
CA PRO A 272 -3.48 -18.16 14.43
C PRO A 272 -2.20 -18.64 13.72
N SER A 273 -2.31 -19.16 12.49
CA SER A 273 -1.17 -19.61 11.66
C SER A 273 -0.73 -18.59 10.61
N THR A 274 -1.31 -17.40 10.62
CA THR A 274 -1.16 -16.42 9.54
C THR A 274 -0.42 -15.17 10.03
N SER A 275 0.47 -14.62 9.21
CA SER A 275 1.25 -13.43 9.56
C SER A 275 0.35 -12.22 9.81
N THR A 276 0.76 -11.40 10.77
CA THR A 276 -0.05 -10.26 11.23
C THR A 276 0.06 -9.03 10.34
N GLY A 277 0.97 -8.99 9.35
CA GLY A 277 1.05 -7.80 8.51
C GLY A 277 2.33 -7.63 7.73
N LEU A 278 2.65 -6.37 7.46
CA LEU A 278 3.76 -5.94 6.64
C LEU A 278 5.06 -5.84 7.45
N ASP A 279 6.18 -6.25 6.86
CA ASP A 279 7.50 -5.99 7.45
C ASP A 279 7.91 -4.54 7.18
N ALA A 280 7.74 -3.69 8.18
CA ALA A 280 8.02 -2.25 8.10
C ALA A 280 9.47 -1.92 7.68
N SER A 281 10.42 -2.86 7.77
CA SER A 281 11.80 -2.65 7.32
C SER A 281 11.95 -2.69 5.79
N THR A 282 11.02 -3.34 5.10
CA THR A 282 11.01 -3.49 3.65
C THR A 282 10.01 -2.55 2.96
N MET A 283 9.11 -1.98 3.71
CA MET A 283 8.09 -1.05 3.24
C MET A 283 8.60 0.39 3.13
N PRO A 284 7.91 1.27 2.38
CA PRO A 284 8.23 2.69 2.36
C PRO A 284 8.38 3.28 3.76
N HIS A 285 9.31 4.23 3.89
CA HIS A 285 9.59 4.94 5.13
C HIS A 285 8.98 6.35 5.09
N GLU A 286 8.79 6.98 6.23
CA GLU A 286 8.31 8.36 6.31
C GLU A 286 9.38 9.30 6.86
N LEU A 287 9.55 10.43 6.18
CA LEU A 287 10.27 11.58 6.68
C LEU A 287 9.26 12.55 7.27
N VAL A 288 9.18 12.62 8.58
CA VAL A 288 8.18 13.42 9.31
C VAL A 288 8.78 14.76 9.68
N ASN A 289 8.10 15.85 9.32
CA ASN A 289 8.41 17.18 9.85
C ASN A 289 7.83 17.28 11.28
N THR A 290 8.68 17.13 12.27
CA THR A 290 8.28 17.12 13.69
C THR A 290 8.12 18.52 14.28
N SER A 291 8.80 19.49 13.72
CA SER A 291 8.67 20.93 14.01
C SER A 291 9.44 21.71 12.94
N VAL A 292 9.33 23.03 12.94
CA VAL A 292 10.06 23.90 12.01
C VAL A 292 11.55 23.54 12.00
N ASN A 293 12.09 23.24 10.82
CA ASN A 293 13.48 22.84 10.57
C ASN A 293 13.94 21.53 11.26
N ASN A 294 13.01 20.67 11.72
CA ASN A 294 13.36 19.38 12.32
C ASN A 294 12.59 18.24 11.64
N PHE A 295 13.33 17.23 11.22
CA PHE A 295 12.79 16.07 10.53
C PHE A 295 13.26 14.76 11.16
N THR A 296 12.41 13.75 11.09
CA THR A 296 12.75 12.38 11.51
C THR A 296 12.44 11.41 10.40
N LEU A 297 13.45 10.68 9.91
CA LEU A 297 13.24 9.51 9.05
C LEU A 297 12.95 8.30 9.92
N GLN A 298 11.81 7.66 9.70
CA GLN A 298 11.42 6.48 10.47
C GLN A 298 10.63 5.49 9.62
N ARG A 299 10.49 4.27 10.11
CA ARG A 299 9.59 3.27 9.55
C ARG A 299 8.15 3.67 9.80
N ILE A 300 7.30 3.45 8.82
CA ILE A 300 5.85 3.63 9.00
C ILE A 300 5.32 2.52 9.92
N SER A 301 4.46 2.91 10.86
CA SER A 301 3.71 1.96 11.67
C SER A 301 2.47 1.48 10.91
N TRP A 302 2.62 0.36 10.19
CA TRP A 302 1.52 -0.23 9.44
C TRP A 302 0.50 -0.87 10.37
N VAL A 303 -0.79 -0.75 10.05
CA VAL A 303 -1.86 -1.41 10.79
C VAL A 303 -1.76 -2.92 10.57
N ALA A 304 -1.85 -3.66 11.66
CA ALA A 304 -1.79 -5.12 11.60
C ALA A 304 -3.10 -5.71 11.05
N ARG A 305 -2.99 -6.81 10.31
CA ARG A 305 -4.15 -7.60 9.88
C ARG A 305 -4.82 -8.20 11.12
N ALA A 306 -6.07 -7.88 11.33
CA ALA A 306 -6.80 -8.24 12.54
C ALA A 306 -7.74 -9.42 12.36
N VAL A 307 -8.15 -9.74 11.12
CA VAL A 307 -9.18 -10.74 10.82
C VAL A 307 -8.82 -11.57 9.59
N GLY A 308 -9.41 -12.76 9.47
CA GLY A 308 -9.33 -13.62 8.30
C GLY A 308 -8.06 -14.47 8.22
N ASP A 309 -7.71 -14.85 7.01
CA ASP A 309 -6.52 -15.60 6.64
C ASP A 309 -6.01 -15.14 5.25
N ASP A 310 -5.10 -15.90 4.63
CA ASP A 310 -4.55 -15.54 3.32
C ASP A 310 -5.58 -15.67 2.16
N ASP A 311 -6.71 -16.35 2.39
CA ASP A 311 -7.79 -16.48 1.41
C ASP A 311 -8.86 -15.40 1.56
N THR A 312 -9.22 -15.04 2.79
CA THR A 312 -10.35 -14.14 3.10
C THR A 312 -9.94 -12.70 3.36
N ASN A 313 -8.67 -12.46 3.70
CA ASN A 313 -8.09 -11.12 3.87
C ASN A 313 -6.61 -11.19 3.46
N ALA A 314 -6.37 -11.42 2.16
CA ALA A 314 -5.04 -11.64 1.61
C ALA A 314 -4.07 -10.47 1.87
N HIS A 315 -2.79 -10.76 1.81
CA HIS A 315 -1.79 -9.70 1.76
C HIS A 315 -1.90 -8.92 0.44
N PRO A 316 -1.61 -7.61 0.46
CA PRO A 316 -1.58 -6.81 -0.77
C PRO A 316 -0.65 -7.41 -1.83
N SER A 317 -1.04 -7.31 -3.09
CA SER A 317 -0.33 -7.91 -4.24
C SER A 317 1.10 -7.40 -4.44
N PHE A 318 1.48 -6.29 -3.80
CA PHE A 318 2.86 -5.82 -3.83
C PHE A 318 3.81 -6.67 -2.95
N ILE A 319 3.31 -7.55 -2.06
CA ILE A 319 4.16 -8.44 -1.27
C ILE A 319 4.88 -9.43 -2.19
N GLY A 320 6.20 -9.52 -2.03
CA GLY A 320 7.08 -10.29 -2.92
C GLY A 320 7.54 -9.52 -4.16
N ASN A 321 7.06 -8.29 -4.37
CA ASN A 321 7.40 -7.41 -5.49
C ASN A 321 8.03 -6.10 -5.00
N LYS A 322 8.55 -5.31 -5.93
CA LYS A 322 9.09 -3.97 -5.68
C LYS A 322 8.00 -2.93 -5.87
N ILE A 323 7.92 -1.96 -4.97
CA ILE A 323 7.04 -0.81 -5.12
C ILE A 323 7.74 0.21 -6.01
N THR A 324 7.10 0.64 -7.09
CA THR A 324 7.67 1.56 -8.09
C THR A 324 7.31 3.02 -7.82
N GLN A 325 6.12 3.29 -7.31
CA GLN A 325 5.67 4.65 -6.97
C GLN A 325 4.65 4.62 -5.84
N SER A 326 4.67 5.66 -5.00
CA SER A 326 3.63 5.99 -4.02
C SER A 326 2.77 7.13 -4.56
N PHE A 327 1.47 7.10 -4.30
CA PHE A 327 0.56 8.18 -4.67
C PHE A 327 -0.55 8.36 -3.64
N PHE A 328 -1.23 9.50 -3.71
CA PHE A 328 -2.38 9.79 -2.86
C PHE A 328 -3.58 10.20 -3.70
N HIS A 329 -4.70 9.55 -3.49
CA HIS A 329 -5.92 9.84 -4.23
C HIS A 329 -7.16 9.41 -3.45
N ASN A 330 -8.23 10.23 -3.47
CA ASN A 330 -9.50 9.94 -2.81
C ASN A 330 -9.33 9.46 -1.35
N ASN A 331 -8.51 10.19 -0.58
CA ASN A 331 -8.24 9.91 0.83
C ASN A 331 -7.64 8.51 1.10
N ARG A 332 -6.86 8.00 0.15
CA ARG A 332 -6.15 6.71 0.22
C ARG A 332 -4.69 6.89 -0.18
N LEU A 333 -3.80 6.26 0.54
CA LEU A 333 -2.40 6.07 0.12
C LEU A 333 -2.36 4.87 -0.83
N GLY A 334 -1.74 5.04 -1.97
CA GLY A 334 -1.65 3.98 -2.98
C GLY A 334 -0.22 3.68 -3.38
N PHE A 335 -0.01 2.46 -3.90
CA PHE A 335 1.26 1.95 -4.38
C PHE A 335 1.08 1.29 -5.74
N LEU A 336 2.04 1.54 -6.63
CA LEU A 336 2.23 0.77 -7.86
C LEU A 336 3.27 -0.31 -7.63
N SER A 337 3.00 -1.53 -8.08
CA SER A 337 3.95 -2.64 -7.98
C SER A 337 3.67 -3.66 -9.08
N ALA A 338 4.68 -3.98 -9.88
CA ALA A 338 4.49 -4.83 -11.06
C ALA A 338 3.29 -4.36 -11.90
N ASP A 339 2.29 -5.19 -12.11
CA ASP A 339 1.05 -4.87 -12.82
C ASP A 339 -0.12 -4.45 -11.89
N THR A 340 0.14 -4.25 -10.59
CA THR A 340 -0.89 -4.03 -9.59
C THR A 340 -0.92 -2.60 -9.05
N VAL A 341 -2.11 -2.19 -8.63
CA VAL A 341 -2.38 -0.97 -7.89
C VAL A 341 -3.04 -1.36 -6.58
N SER A 342 -2.35 -1.08 -5.47
CA SER A 342 -2.87 -1.33 -4.12
C SER A 342 -3.10 0.00 -3.41
N MET A 343 -4.29 0.21 -2.86
CA MET A 343 -4.66 1.43 -2.14
C MET A 343 -5.15 1.09 -0.74
N SER A 344 -4.76 1.89 0.25
CA SER A 344 -5.15 1.74 1.65
C SER A 344 -6.65 1.88 1.88
N GLN A 345 -7.11 1.55 3.08
CA GLN A 345 -8.42 1.92 3.56
C GLN A 345 -8.63 3.44 3.45
N SER A 346 -9.85 3.84 3.08
CA SER A 346 -10.18 5.27 2.99
C SER A 346 -10.14 5.93 4.36
N GLY A 347 -9.30 6.97 4.50
CA GLY A 347 -9.11 7.69 5.77
C GLY A 347 -8.12 7.06 6.74
N ASP A 348 -7.70 5.82 6.52
CA ASP A 348 -6.60 5.18 7.26
C ASP A 348 -5.49 4.78 6.29
N PHE A 349 -4.51 5.65 6.12
CA PHE A 349 -3.48 5.57 5.09
C PHE A 349 -2.50 4.42 5.27
N PHE A 350 -2.40 3.88 6.47
CA PHE A 350 -1.47 2.81 6.80
C PHE A 350 -2.16 1.46 7.04
N ASN A 351 -3.47 1.38 6.80
CA ASN A 351 -4.21 0.13 6.80
C ASN A 351 -4.39 -0.42 5.38
N MET A 352 -3.77 -1.57 5.11
CA MET A 352 -3.81 -2.27 3.83
C MET A 352 -4.65 -3.56 3.89
N TYR A 353 -5.45 -3.75 4.95
CA TYR A 353 -6.23 -4.97 5.19
C TYR A 353 -7.71 -4.65 5.40
N HIS A 354 -8.56 -5.62 5.05
CA HIS A 354 -10.00 -5.55 5.32
C HIS A 354 -10.28 -5.56 6.83
N THR A 355 -11.35 -4.89 7.20
CA THR A 355 -11.80 -4.81 8.61
C THR A 355 -12.63 -6.03 9.03
N SER A 356 -13.20 -6.76 8.07
CA SER A 356 -13.92 -8.02 8.27
C SER A 356 -13.59 -8.99 7.13
N ALA A 357 -13.47 -10.28 7.45
CA ALA A 357 -13.33 -11.33 6.46
C ALA A 357 -14.68 -11.79 5.87
N GLN A 358 -15.78 -11.38 6.46
CA GLN A 358 -17.14 -11.76 6.03
C GLN A 358 -17.76 -10.77 5.06
N THR A 359 -17.46 -9.48 5.21
CA THR A 359 -18.07 -8.40 4.43
C THR A 359 -17.03 -7.39 3.99
N ILE A 360 -17.04 -7.04 2.71
CA ILE A 360 -16.21 -5.98 2.14
C ILE A 360 -17.04 -4.71 2.09
N THR A 361 -16.49 -3.61 2.63
CA THR A 361 -17.12 -2.29 2.64
C THR A 361 -16.50 -1.38 1.58
N ASP A 362 -17.18 -0.30 1.23
CA ASP A 362 -16.68 0.69 0.26
C ASP A 362 -15.40 1.41 0.74
N SER A 363 -15.16 1.43 2.04
CA SER A 363 -13.95 2.02 2.64
C SER A 363 -12.74 1.09 2.65
N ASP A 364 -12.92 -0.21 2.47
CA ASP A 364 -11.84 -1.20 2.53
C ASP A 364 -10.76 -0.96 1.46
N PRO A 365 -9.55 -1.49 1.64
CA PRO A 365 -8.46 -1.40 0.68
C PRO A 365 -8.84 -1.91 -0.72
N ILE A 366 -8.24 -1.30 -1.73
CA ILE A 366 -8.40 -1.69 -3.14
C ILE A 366 -7.10 -2.34 -3.60
N ASP A 367 -7.19 -3.50 -4.22
CA ASP A 367 -6.05 -4.22 -4.78
C ASP A 367 -6.45 -4.83 -6.14
N LEU A 368 -5.92 -4.25 -7.22
CA LEU A 368 -6.33 -4.58 -8.59
C LEU A 368 -5.13 -4.70 -9.51
N SER A 369 -5.18 -5.66 -10.44
CA SER A 369 -4.17 -5.83 -11.49
C SER A 369 -4.64 -5.27 -12.83
N ALA A 370 -3.71 -4.66 -13.57
CA ALA A 370 -3.92 -4.28 -14.96
C ALA A 370 -3.83 -5.53 -15.85
N SER A 371 -4.99 -6.05 -16.26
CA SER A 371 -5.05 -7.25 -17.12
C SER A 371 -4.79 -6.88 -18.57
N THR A 372 -3.71 -7.41 -19.16
CA THR A 372 -3.35 -7.23 -20.57
C THR A 372 -2.80 -8.50 -21.18
N VAL A 373 -2.78 -8.56 -22.53
CA VAL A 373 -2.22 -9.70 -23.28
C VAL A 373 -0.71 -9.84 -23.09
N LYS A 374 -0.01 -8.73 -22.80
CA LYS A 374 1.44 -8.71 -22.55
C LYS A 374 1.68 -8.38 -21.09
N PRO A 375 2.70 -8.95 -20.44
CA PRO A 375 3.11 -8.53 -19.11
C PRO A 375 3.39 -7.03 -19.08
N VAL A 376 2.83 -6.35 -18.08
CA VAL A 376 2.93 -4.90 -17.90
C VAL A 376 3.49 -4.62 -16.51
N ALA A 377 4.44 -3.68 -16.43
CA ALA A 377 4.85 -3.09 -15.17
C ALA A 377 4.38 -1.64 -15.14
N LEU A 378 3.67 -1.27 -14.09
CA LEU A 378 3.21 0.10 -13.83
C LEU A 378 4.36 0.88 -13.18
N HIS A 379 4.65 2.06 -13.73
CA HIS A 379 5.76 2.90 -13.28
C HIS A 379 5.29 4.22 -12.67
N SER A 380 4.27 4.83 -13.25
CA SER A 380 3.81 6.15 -12.81
C SER A 380 2.29 6.28 -12.85
N VAL A 381 1.76 7.16 -12.01
CA VAL A 381 0.33 7.48 -11.93
C VAL A 381 0.12 8.98 -11.83
N ILE A 382 -0.86 9.48 -12.57
CA ILE A 382 -1.31 10.86 -12.52
C ILE A 382 -2.81 10.89 -12.21
N PRO A 383 -3.25 11.60 -11.17
CA PRO A 383 -4.67 11.85 -10.93
C PRO A 383 -5.28 12.69 -12.07
N SER A 384 -6.48 12.33 -12.49
CA SER A 384 -7.26 13.07 -13.48
C SER A 384 -8.70 13.21 -13.00
N THR A 385 -9.48 14.02 -13.71
CA THR A 385 -10.92 14.19 -13.40
C THR A 385 -11.73 12.91 -13.56
N GLN A 386 -11.22 11.91 -14.27
CA GLN A 386 -11.89 10.63 -14.54
C GLN A 386 -11.38 9.48 -13.67
N GLY A 387 -10.39 9.72 -12.82
CA GLY A 387 -9.72 8.73 -12.00
C GLY A 387 -8.20 8.82 -12.12
N LEU A 388 -7.52 7.70 -12.04
CA LEU A 388 -6.06 7.62 -12.10
C LEU A 388 -5.59 7.17 -13.48
N VAL A 389 -4.76 7.96 -14.13
CA VAL A 389 -4.07 7.56 -15.36
C VAL A 389 -2.78 6.86 -14.98
N LEU A 390 -2.68 5.57 -15.30
CA LEU A 390 -1.54 4.71 -14.99
C LEU A 390 -0.66 4.58 -16.23
N PHE A 391 0.65 4.61 -16.02
CA PHE A 391 1.63 4.51 -17.09
C PHE A 391 2.52 3.29 -16.91
N SER A 392 2.67 2.55 -17.99
CA SER A 392 3.70 1.53 -18.16
C SER A 392 4.70 1.96 -19.24
N ALA A 393 5.73 1.17 -19.47
CA ALA A 393 6.74 1.47 -20.51
C ALA A 393 6.14 1.65 -21.91
N ASN A 394 4.98 1.05 -22.22
CA ASN A 394 4.42 1.01 -23.57
C ASN A 394 2.90 1.12 -23.65
N GLN A 395 2.23 1.28 -22.52
CA GLN A 395 0.76 1.37 -22.45
C GLN A 395 0.33 2.33 -21.37
N GLN A 396 -0.83 2.95 -21.55
CA GLN A 396 -1.50 3.79 -20.56
C GLN A 396 -2.86 3.21 -20.23
N PHE A 397 -3.23 3.28 -18.94
CA PHE A 397 -4.48 2.77 -18.43
C PHE A 397 -5.23 3.86 -17.67
N LEU A 398 -6.53 3.70 -17.58
CA LEU A 398 -7.38 4.47 -16.68
C LEU A 398 -7.94 3.54 -15.60
N MET A 399 -7.66 3.85 -14.35
CA MET A 399 -8.30 3.25 -13.19
C MET A 399 -9.39 4.20 -12.70
N GLY A 400 -10.63 3.74 -12.73
CA GLY A 400 -11.77 4.58 -12.40
C GLY A 400 -12.99 3.75 -12.01
N ALA A 401 -14.04 4.45 -11.58
CA ALA A 401 -15.36 3.90 -11.32
C ALA A 401 -16.41 4.78 -11.99
N ALA A 402 -17.53 4.20 -12.42
CA ALA A 402 -18.57 4.91 -13.18
C ALA A 402 -19.22 6.09 -12.41
N ASP A 403 -19.22 6.04 -11.08
CA ASP A 403 -19.71 7.12 -10.20
C ASP A 403 -18.58 8.05 -9.68
N GLY A 404 -17.34 7.86 -10.16
CA GLY A 404 -16.17 8.64 -9.76
C GLY A 404 -15.60 8.29 -8.38
N ILE A 405 -16.24 7.36 -7.64
CA ILE A 405 -15.81 6.95 -6.30
C ILE A 405 -15.11 5.59 -6.37
N LEU A 406 -13.82 5.56 -6.06
CA LEU A 406 -13.06 4.32 -6.05
C LEU A 406 -13.43 3.47 -4.83
N THR A 407 -14.01 2.29 -5.10
CA THR A 407 -14.34 1.28 -4.08
C THR A 407 -13.85 -0.10 -4.55
N PRO A 408 -13.62 -1.05 -3.63
CA PRO A 408 -13.16 -2.39 -4.00
C PRO A 408 -14.05 -3.08 -5.05
N ALA A 409 -15.38 -2.88 -4.96
CA ALA A 409 -16.36 -3.54 -5.82
C ALA A 409 -16.56 -2.89 -7.20
N LYS A 410 -16.29 -1.57 -7.33
CA LYS A 410 -16.66 -0.81 -8.54
C LYS A 410 -15.49 -0.35 -9.38
N THR A 411 -14.28 -0.35 -8.80
CA THR A 411 -13.08 0.14 -9.46
C THR A 411 -12.63 -0.83 -10.55
N VAL A 412 -12.32 -0.30 -11.72
CA VAL A 412 -11.82 -1.08 -12.87
C VAL A 412 -10.61 -0.40 -13.49
N ILE A 413 -9.71 -1.19 -14.07
CA ILE A 413 -8.57 -0.72 -14.85
C ILE A 413 -8.81 -1.09 -16.31
N ARG A 414 -8.74 -0.10 -17.22
CA ARG A 414 -8.86 -0.31 -18.66
C ARG A 414 -7.72 0.35 -19.42
N THR A 415 -7.28 -0.26 -20.51
CA THR A 415 -6.29 0.34 -21.43
C THR A 415 -6.94 1.51 -22.17
N ILE A 416 -6.22 2.65 -22.24
CA ILE A 416 -6.70 3.86 -22.93
C ILE A 416 -5.78 4.30 -24.09
N ALA A 417 -4.49 3.96 -24.04
CA ALA A 417 -3.53 4.31 -25.09
C ALA A 417 -2.32 3.35 -25.08
N ASN A 418 -1.58 3.33 -26.21
CA ASN A 418 -0.40 2.49 -26.40
C ASN A 418 0.76 3.35 -26.92
N TYR A 419 1.41 4.08 -26.04
CA TYR A 419 2.58 4.90 -26.33
C TYR A 419 3.75 4.49 -25.46
N GLU A 420 4.93 4.52 -26.01
CA GLU A 420 6.17 4.32 -25.25
C GLU A 420 6.44 5.47 -24.31
N MET A 421 6.85 5.18 -23.09
CA MET A 421 7.20 6.14 -22.04
C MET A 421 8.56 5.80 -21.42
N ASP A 422 9.35 6.83 -21.08
CA ASP A 422 10.52 6.69 -20.21
C ASP A 422 10.07 6.36 -18.79
N THR A 423 10.60 5.28 -18.21
CA THR A 423 10.17 4.78 -16.89
C THR A 423 10.90 5.43 -15.70
N ILE A 424 11.86 6.30 -15.98
CA ILE A 424 12.67 7.00 -14.97
C ILE A 424 12.05 8.36 -14.63
N ILE A 425 11.45 9.00 -15.63
CA ILE A 425 10.90 10.36 -15.52
C ILE A 425 9.38 10.28 -15.46
N ASP A 426 8.84 10.73 -14.35
CA ASP A 426 7.40 10.72 -14.14
C ASP A 426 6.68 11.71 -15.08
N PRO A 427 5.49 11.36 -15.59
CA PRO A 427 4.63 12.28 -16.30
C PRO A 427 4.24 13.46 -15.41
N VAL A 428 3.88 14.59 -16.03
CA VAL A 428 3.43 15.79 -15.32
C VAL A 428 2.11 16.30 -15.88
N ASP A 429 1.28 16.85 -15.01
CA ASP A 429 0.03 17.50 -15.38
C ASP A 429 0.21 19.01 -15.48
N THR A 430 -0.30 19.60 -16.55
CA THR A 430 -0.39 21.06 -16.76
C THR A 430 -1.80 21.61 -16.53
N GLY A 431 -2.68 20.82 -15.94
CA GLY A 431 -4.09 21.16 -15.71
C GLY A 431 -5.01 20.90 -16.90
N THR A 432 -4.49 20.93 -18.12
CA THR A 432 -5.24 20.65 -19.35
C THR A 432 -4.72 19.43 -20.10
N THR A 433 -3.46 19.08 -19.91
CA THR A 433 -2.79 17.97 -20.58
C THR A 433 -1.85 17.24 -19.63
N ILE A 434 -1.80 15.93 -19.74
CA ILE A 434 -0.76 15.12 -19.11
C ILE A 434 0.39 15.00 -20.10
N ASN A 435 1.59 15.43 -19.68
CA ASN A 435 2.77 15.39 -20.53
C ASN A 435 3.73 14.31 -20.06
N PHE A 436 4.20 13.50 -20.99
CA PHE A 436 5.16 12.42 -20.73
C PHE A 436 6.19 12.35 -21.85
N ILE A 437 7.29 11.67 -21.58
CA ILE A 437 8.39 11.57 -22.53
C ILE A 437 8.68 10.13 -22.93
N SER A 438 9.26 9.99 -24.12
CA SER A 438 9.87 8.74 -24.60
C SER A 438 11.27 9.06 -25.12
N LYS A 439 12.25 8.26 -24.70
CA LYS A 439 13.64 8.44 -25.09
C LYS A 439 14.00 7.53 -26.26
N THR A 440 14.66 8.11 -27.26
CA THR A 440 15.45 7.39 -28.24
C THR A 440 16.92 7.37 -27.79
N PRO A 441 17.82 6.63 -28.41
CA PRO A 441 19.25 6.65 -28.04
C PRO A 441 19.91 8.04 -28.09
N SER A 442 19.42 8.96 -28.93
CA SER A 442 20.02 10.28 -29.17
C SER A 442 19.19 11.46 -28.71
N TYR A 443 17.88 11.34 -28.65
CA TYR A 443 16.99 12.46 -28.29
C TYR A 443 15.74 12.02 -27.55
N THR A 444 15.04 13.00 -26.98
CA THR A 444 13.79 12.81 -26.24
C THR A 444 12.59 13.29 -27.05
N ARG A 445 11.53 12.46 -27.13
CA ARG A 445 10.22 12.83 -27.64
C ARG A 445 9.33 13.27 -26.48
N VAL A 446 8.45 14.20 -26.76
CA VAL A 446 7.51 14.75 -25.75
C VAL A 446 6.09 14.59 -26.25
N PHE A 447 5.28 13.93 -25.47
CA PHE A 447 3.87 13.70 -25.76
C PHE A 447 2.98 14.49 -24.83
N ALA A 448 1.92 15.06 -25.38
CA ALA A 448 0.82 15.67 -24.62
C ALA A 448 -0.43 14.82 -24.81
N MET A 449 -1.01 14.37 -23.73
CA MET A 449 -2.23 13.57 -23.68
C MET A 449 -3.37 14.41 -23.10
N VAL A 450 -4.44 14.56 -23.85
CA VAL A 450 -5.68 15.22 -23.43
C VAL A 450 -6.70 14.13 -23.07
N THR A 451 -7.13 14.09 -21.83
CA THR A 451 -8.24 13.23 -21.41
C THR A 451 -9.56 13.76 -21.99
N ARG A 452 -10.40 12.86 -22.50
CA ARG A 452 -11.72 13.18 -23.05
C ARG A 452 -12.80 12.55 -22.15
N GLY A 453 -14.08 12.59 -22.53
CA GLY A 453 -15.18 12.02 -21.74
C GLY A 453 -14.94 10.58 -21.25
N GLU A 454 -15.68 10.13 -20.27
CA GLU A 454 -15.46 8.87 -19.50
C GLU A 454 -15.26 7.61 -20.36
N ASN A 455 -15.86 7.55 -21.54
CA ASN A 455 -15.78 6.40 -22.43
C ASN A 455 -14.93 6.65 -23.69
N GLU A 456 -14.26 7.80 -23.78
CA GLU A 456 -13.43 8.16 -24.92
C GLU A 456 -11.94 7.90 -24.64
N ASN A 457 -11.25 7.41 -25.65
CA ASN A 457 -9.79 7.32 -25.57
C ASN A 457 -9.18 8.71 -25.61
N PRO A 458 -8.10 8.97 -24.83
CA PRO A 458 -7.42 10.24 -24.85
C PRO A 458 -6.81 10.54 -26.23
N GLN A 459 -6.72 11.81 -26.56
CA GLN A 459 -5.94 12.24 -27.70
C GLN A 459 -4.49 12.45 -27.28
N VAL A 460 -3.56 11.79 -27.96
CA VAL A 460 -2.13 11.94 -27.71
C VAL A 460 -1.47 12.60 -28.92
N ALA A 461 -0.69 13.63 -28.69
CA ALA A 461 0.04 14.37 -29.72
C ALA A 461 1.53 14.41 -29.37
N ASP A 462 2.40 14.16 -30.34
CA ASP A 462 3.84 14.41 -30.23
C ASP A 462 4.09 15.90 -30.44
N ILE A 463 4.23 16.64 -29.33
CA ILE A 463 4.50 18.08 -29.34
C ILE A 463 5.99 18.40 -29.58
N GLY A 464 6.87 17.42 -29.37
CA GLY A 464 8.31 17.52 -29.66
C GLY A 464 8.65 17.42 -31.13
N ARG A 465 7.72 17.02 -31.99
CA ARG A 465 7.97 16.78 -33.43
C ARG A 465 8.46 18.01 -34.19
N VAL A 466 8.07 19.21 -33.74
CA VAL A 466 8.51 20.48 -34.36
C VAL A 466 9.98 20.82 -34.06
N VAL A 467 10.53 20.28 -32.96
CA VAL A 467 11.91 20.47 -32.49
C VAL A 467 12.64 19.13 -32.47
N ASN A 468 12.42 18.33 -33.48
CA ASN A 468 12.98 16.98 -33.57
C ASN A 468 14.50 16.98 -33.28
N GLU A 469 14.94 16.04 -32.43
CA GLU A 469 16.34 15.85 -32.01
C GLU A 469 16.95 17.02 -31.17
N TRP A 470 16.17 18.00 -30.77
CA TRP A 470 16.68 19.16 -30.04
C TRP A 470 16.84 18.90 -28.54
N ILE A 471 15.94 18.09 -27.93
CA ILE A 471 16.03 17.72 -26.52
C ILE A 471 16.89 16.45 -26.40
N PRO A 472 18.05 16.50 -25.72
CA PRO A 472 18.94 15.34 -25.63
C PRO A 472 18.31 14.21 -24.80
N SER A 473 18.73 12.98 -25.06
CA SER A 473 18.31 11.80 -24.29
C SER A 473 18.81 11.79 -22.83
N THR A 474 19.72 12.70 -22.48
CA THR A 474 20.32 12.81 -21.14
C THR A 474 19.49 13.61 -20.14
N VAL A 475 18.33 14.17 -20.55
CA VAL A 475 17.39 14.77 -19.59
C VAL A 475 16.87 13.69 -18.63
N ASP A 476 16.72 14.07 -17.35
CA ASP A 476 16.31 13.19 -16.27
C ASP A 476 15.30 13.81 -15.30
N THR A 477 14.92 15.04 -15.59
CA THR A 477 13.95 15.81 -14.81
C THR A 477 12.93 16.46 -15.74
N LEU A 478 11.65 16.32 -15.40
CA LEU A 478 10.52 16.95 -16.04
C LEU A 478 9.66 17.61 -14.97
N ILE A 479 9.33 18.86 -15.16
CA ILE A 479 8.42 19.61 -14.28
C ILE A 479 7.35 20.33 -15.10
N SER A 480 6.27 20.73 -14.45
CA SER A 480 5.21 21.56 -15.02
C SER A 480 4.84 22.70 -14.11
N SER A 481 4.28 23.75 -14.72
CA SER A 481 3.53 24.78 -14.01
C SER A 481 2.22 25.01 -14.74
N ALA A 482 1.12 24.59 -14.12
CA ALA A 482 -0.22 24.78 -14.68
C ALA A 482 -0.56 26.28 -14.77
N GLN A 483 -0.20 27.07 -13.76
CA GLN A 483 -0.47 28.50 -13.71
C GLN A 483 0.28 29.28 -14.82
N ASN A 484 1.54 28.92 -15.07
CA ASN A 484 2.37 29.57 -16.09
C ASN A 484 2.33 28.85 -17.44
N GLN A 485 1.58 27.75 -17.53
CA GLN A 485 1.34 26.96 -18.74
C GLN A 485 2.63 26.55 -19.46
N PHE A 486 3.59 25.99 -18.73
CA PHE A 486 4.83 25.45 -19.29
C PHE A 486 5.18 24.08 -18.71
N ILE A 487 5.98 23.35 -19.46
CA ILE A 487 6.77 22.22 -18.98
C ILE A 487 8.25 22.54 -19.18
N ALA A 488 9.09 22.03 -18.27
CA ALA A 488 10.53 22.25 -18.37
C ALA A 488 11.30 20.93 -18.13
N PHE A 489 12.40 20.79 -18.84
CA PHE A 489 13.27 19.61 -18.84
C PHE A 489 14.70 20.02 -18.50
N SER A 490 15.38 19.20 -17.73
CA SER A 490 16.81 19.34 -17.50
C SER A 490 17.42 17.98 -17.16
N GLY A 491 18.72 17.94 -16.92
CA GLY A 491 19.45 16.77 -16.48
C GLY A 491 20.81 17.12 -15.91
N GLN A 492 21.32 16.29 -15.02
CA GLN A 492 22.55 16.56 -14.26
C GLN A 492 23.82 16.72 -15.12
N THR A 493 23.78 16.26 -16.35
CA THR A 493 24.92 16.39 -17.29
C THR A 493 24.82 17.60 -18.22
N THR A 494 23.76 18.40 -18.12
CA THR A 494 23.54 19.55 -18.99
C THR A 494 23.44 20.85 -18.20
N ARG A 495 23.82 21.94 -18.85
CA ARG A 495 23.61 23.32 -18.38
C ARG A 495 22.34 23.95 -18.94
N TYR A 496 21.63 23.25 -19.85
CA TYR A 496 20.45 23.76 -20.48
C TYR A 496 19.20 23.34 -19.72
N ILE A 497 18.24 24.27 -19.59
CA ILE A 497 16.87 24.01 -19.18
C ILE A 497 16.01 24.26 -20.41
N TYR A 498 15.35 23.23 -20.90
CA TYR A 498 14.49 23.27 -22.07
C TYR A 498 13.06 23.51 -21.63
N PHE A 499 12.36 24.41 -22.34
CA PHE A 499 10.98 24.77 -22.03
C PHE A 499 10.08 24.55 -23.24
N PHE A 500 8.88 24.07 -22.96
CA PHE A 500 7.73 24.20 -23.86
C PHE A 500 6.67 25.03 -23.15
N ARG A 501 6.19 26.09 -23.80
CA ARG A 501 5.13 26.96 -23.30
C ARG A 501 4.00 27.03 -24.31
N GLN A 502 2.78 26.85 -23.81
CA GLN A 502 1.57 26.97 -24.61
C GLN A 502 0.61 27.93 -23.89
N TYR A 503 0.11 28.92 -24.59
CA TYR A 503 -0.92 29.81 -24.10
C TYR A 503 -2.11 29.78 -25.06
N ALA A 504 -3.30 29.56 -24.54
CA ALA A 504 -4.54 29.50 -25.30
C ALA A 504 -5.60 30.40 -24.67
N GLU A 505 -6.36 31.09 -25.49
CA GLU A 505 -7.59 31.80 -25.12
C GLU A 505 -8.80 31.00 -25.63
N GLY A 506 -9.48 30.31 -24.73
CA GLY A 506 -10.54 29.38 -25.11
C GLY A 506 -10.00 28.24 -26.00
N LYS A 507 -10.46 28.18 -27.27
CA LYS A 507 -9.97 27.20 -28.25
C LYS A 507 -8.81 27.67 -29.10
N ASP A 508 -8.46 28.96 -29.03
CA ASP A 508 -7.44 29.57 -29.87
C ASP A 508 -6.07 29.54 -29.21
N ILE A 509 -5.13 28.79 -29.80
CA ILE A 509 -3.73 28.79 -29.36
C ILE A 509 -3.08 30.09 -29.82
N LYS A 510 -2.71 30.97 -28.89
CA LYS A 510 -2.06 32.26 -29.15
C LYS A 510 -0.55 32.18 -29.15
N LEU A 511 0.00 31.23 -28.36
CA LEU A 511 1.43 30.99 -28.27
C LEU A 511 1.67 29.49 -28.12
N GLN A 512 2.56 28.97 -28.94
CA GLN A 512 3.10 27.61 -28.77
C GLN A 512 4.57 27.65 -29.16
N THR A 513 5.47 27.46 -28.20
CA THR A 513 6.89 27.76 -28.42
C THR A 513 7.80 26.86 -27.59
N TRP A 514 8.96 26.56 -28.18
CA TRP A 514 10.10 25.94 -27.54
C TRP A 514 11.22 26.93 -27.38
N PHE A 515 11.90 26.91 -26.24
CA PHE A 515 13.07 27.73 -25.95
C PHE A 515 13.93 27.08 -24.87
N ASN A 516 15.16 27.55 -24.68
CA ASN A 516 16.01 27.08 -23.61
C ASN A 516 16.71 28.23 -22.87
N TRP A 517 17.07 27.94 -21.63
CA TRP A 517 17.90 28.81 -20.81
C TRP A 517 19.22 28.12 -20.48
N LEU A 518 20.30 28.85 -20.62
CA LEU A 518 21.65 28.39 -20.30
C LEU A 518 21.98 28.80 -18.87
N ALA A 519 22.14 27.82 -17.97
CA ALA A 519 22.54 28.01 -16.58
C ALA A 519 24.07 28.22 -16.44
N PRO A 520 24.54 28.83 -15.35
CA PRO A 520 25.98 29.01 -15.08
C PRO A 520 26.76 27.70 -14.91
N GLY A 521 26.11 26.64 -14.43
CA GLY A 521 26.67 25.30 -14.22
C GLY A 521 25.68 24.20 -14.57
N ASN A 522 26.06 22.95 -14.38
CA ASN A 522 25.16 21.81 -14.58
C ASN A 522 23.96 21.89 -13.63
N VAL A 523 22.80 21.53 -14.14
CA VAL A 523 21.52 21.64 -13.43
C VAL A 523 21.25 20.33 -12.70
N GLN A 524 21.40 20.30 -11.39
CA GLN A 524 21.18 19.08 -10.60
C GLN A 524 19.69 18.71 -10.52
N THR A 525 18.82 19.70 -10.39
CA THR A 525 17.37 19.54 -10.38
C THR A 525 16.70 20.87 -10.70
N ILE A 526 15.44 20.81 -11.08
CA ILE A 526 14.57 21.98 -11.27
C ILE A 526 13.25 21.74 -10.53
N ALA A 527 12.65 22.80 -10.03
CA ALA A 527 11.29 22.78 -9.48
C ALA A 527 10.57 24.07 -9.86
N ALA A 528 9.27 24.00 -9.99
CA ALA A 528 8.40 25.15 -10.11
C ALA A 528 7.67 25.37 -8.78
N ASP A 529 7.76 26.58 -8.25
CA ASP A 529 6.92 27.03 -7.15
C ASP A 529 5.60 27.55 -7.74
N SER A 530 4.47 27.11 -7.21
CA SER A 530 3.12 27.45 -7.66
C SER A 530 2.59 28.66 -6.90
#